data_14806a9b6d06f19de6d4885217f1abd1
#
_entry.id   14806a9b6d06f19de6d4885217f1abd1
#
_cell.length_a   1.000
_cell.length_b   1.000
_cell.length_c   1.000
_cell.angle_alpha   90.00
_cell.angle_beta   90.00
_cell.angle_gamma   90.00
#
_symmetry.space_group_name_H-M   'P 1'
#
loop_
_entity.id
_entity.type
_entity.pdbx_description
1 polymer ?
#
loop_
_entity_poly.entity_id
_entity_poly.type
_entity_poly.pdbx_seq_one_letter_code
_entity_poly.pdbx_strand_id
1 'polypeptide(L)'
;MLPVGHFLSGTELLRFQRQASRHVAFSLTEACPLRCAHCIVATVLPRERYRVTLSLEQAQSYAEQLPALREFGVERVSFTGGEPLLAPEQLSLLSEAAAGTGMRCTVVTACHWAKTRESARRTILKLPHIQNWHLSTDRFHEEFLPVEFVARAAEAAVGEGRTVIVRMAVNSSPTEEDRRVFESLKGSLPGGVEVAIQSVSKVGRAEDLDIEVPAGNRSGIPCLSTGMVVRHDGTVSPCCSSLIDQRAGHPFQYERAETAGLAETYEAWQADPLLRLIRSVGFGPLLNWVREDDPDHPVLTSVPDHPCDICTGLWKRPGTAESLRSRCDTEGVRRKVAELYETVFGTS
;
A
#
# COMPACT_ATOMS: atom_id res chain seq x y z
N MET A 1 -5.01 11.01 -24.10
CA MET A 1 -3.66 10.59 -23.66
C MET A 1 -3.78 10.19 -22.20
N LEU A 2 -3.33 8.98 -21.82
CA LEU A 2 -3.33 8.55 -20.43
C LEU A 2 -2.34 9.45 -19.67
N PRO A 3 -2.72 10.06 -18.52
CA PRO A 3 -1.84 10.93 -17.74
C PRO A 3 -0.84 10.08 -16.93
N VAL A 4 0.08 9.41 -17.61
CA VAL A 4 1.14 8.62 -16.98
C VAL A 4 2.28 9.55 -16.62
N GLY A 5 2.75 9.49 -15.37
CA GLY A 5 3.94 10.23 -14.94
C GLY A 5 3.67 11.59 -14.32
N HIS A 6 2.57 11.77 -13.62
CA HIS A 6 2.42 12.96 -12.78
C HIS A 6 3.46 12.92 -11.65
N PHE A 7 4.47 13.77 -11.74
CA PHE A 7 5.41 13.98 -10.65
C PHE A 7 4.75 14.86 -9.59
N LEU A 8 4.71 14.38 -8.36
CA LEU A 8 4.26 15.19 -7.25
C LEU A 8 5.16 16.43 -7.12
N SER A 9 4.56 17.61 -7.04
CA SER A 9 5.27 18.81 -6.61
C SER A 9 5.76 18.64 -5.17
N GLY A 10 6.71 19.47 -4.74
CA GLY A 10 7.19 19.42 -3.35
C GLY A 10 6.06 19.52 -2.32
N THR A 11 5.07 20.37 -2.56
CA THR A 11 3.91 20.53 -1.68
C THR A 11 3.01 19.30 -1.68
N GLU A 12 2.79 18.69 -2.83
CA GLU A 12 2.00 17.44 -2.94
C GLU A 12 2.71 16.28 -2.26
N LEU A 13 4.03 16.18 -2.43
CA LEU A 13 4.86 15.19 -1.75
C LEU A 13 4.78 15.34 -0.23
N LEU A 14 4.93 16.54 0.29
CA LEU A 14 4.81 16.81 1.73
C LEU A 14 3.42 16.45 2.26
N ARG A 15 2.37 16.82 1.54
CA ARG A 15 0.99 16.45 1.88
C ARG A 15 0.81 14.94 1.89
N PHE A 16 1.30 14.25 0.85
CA PHE A 16 1.25 12.80 0.77
C PHE A 16 1.96 12.14 1.95
N GLN A 17 3.18 12.55 2.26
CA GLN A 17 3.97 11.99 3.34
C GLN A 17 3.30 12.18 4.71
N ARG A 18 2.78 13.38 4.99
CA ARG A 18 2.01 13.66 6.21
C ARG A 18 0.76 12.77 6.33
N GLN A 19 0.06 12.57 5.22
CA GLN A 19 -1.10 11.70 5.19
C GLN A 19 -0.74 10.23 5.37
N ALA A 20 0.37 9.77 4.79
CA ALA A 20 0.86 8.41 4.92
C ALA A 20 1.35 8.10 6.35
N SER A 21 1.92 9.09 7.05
CA SER A 21 2.35 8.93 8.45
C SER A 21 1.17 8.83 9.45
N ARG A 22 -0.06 9.12 9.04
CA ARG A 22 -1.28 9.03 9.85
C ARG A 22 -2.23 7.95 9.37
N HIS A 23 -1.68 6.91 8.77
CA HIS A 23 -2.45 5.86 8.13
C HIS A 23 -1.90 4.48 8.50
N VAL A 24 -2.80 3.56 8.83
CA VAL A 24 -2.52 2.14 9.03
C VAL A 24 -3.40 1.32 8.09
N ALA A 25 -2.83 0.30 7.45
CA ALA A 25 -3.60 -0.63 6.64
C ALA A 25 -3.66 -2.00 7.31
N PHE A 26 -4.79 -2.68 7.19
CA PHE A 26 -4.97 -4.07 7.53
C PHE A 26 -5.11 -4.90 6.26
N SER A 27 -4.17 -5.82 6.06
CA SER A 27 -4.26 -6.85 5.03
C SER A 27 -5.02 -8.03 5.62
N LEU A 28 -6.36 -8.02 5.45
CA LEU A 28 -7.26 -8.94 6.14
C LEU A 28 -7.11 -10.40 5.70
N THR A 29 -6.69 -10.62 4.47
CA THR A 29 -6.55 -11.95 3.89
C THR A 29 -5.58 -11.93 2.70
N GLU A 30 -4.91 -13.04 2.43
CA GLU A 30 -4.19 -13.27 1.17
C GLU A 30 -5.06 -14.03 0.14
N ALA A 31 -6.29 -14.38 0.48
CA ALA A 31 -7.21 -14.99 -0.46
C ALA A 31 -7.76 -13.96 -1.46
N CYS A 32 -7.78 -14.32 -2.74
CA CYS A 32 -8.35 -13.50 -3.81
C CYS A 32 -9.00 -14.38 -4.87
N PRO A 33 -10.15 -14.00 -5.43
CA PRO A 33 -10.74 -14.74 -6.55
C PRO A 33 -10.01 -14.51 -7.87
N LEU A 34 -9.08 -13.51 -7.91
CA LEU A 34 -8.31 -13.14 -9.09
C LEU A 34 -6.86 -13.59 -8.99
N ARG A 35 -6.21 -13.74 -10.14
CA ARG A 35 -4.79 -14.07 -10.25
C ARG A 35 -4.07 -13.08 -11.17
N CYS A 36 -4.32 -11.79 -10.97
CA CYS A 36 -3.74 -10.73 -11.79
C CYS A 36 -2.21 -10.84 -11.85
N ALA A 37 -1.65 -10.76 -13.06
CA ALA A 37 -0.22 -10.97 -13.27
C ALA A 37 0.66 -9.87 -12.62
N HIS A 38 0.10 -8.67 -12.41
CA HIS A 38 0.80 -7.54 -11.77
C HIS A 38 0.61 -7.47 -10.25
N CYS A 39 0.00 -8.48 -9.62
CA CYS A 39 -0.32 -8.45 -8.20
C CYS A 39 0.93 -8.43 -7.33
N ILE A 40 0.98 -7.47 -6.41
CA ILE A 40 2.08 -7.28 -5.46
C ILE A 40 2.02 -8.22 -4.24
N VAL A 41 0.94 -8.98 -4.09
CA VAL A 41 0.72 -9.94 -2.99
C VAL A 41 0.65 -11.36 -3.57
N ALA A 42 1.30 -12.32 -2.93
CA ALA A 42 1.25 -13.74 -3.31
C ALA A 42 -0.11 -14.35 -2.91
N THR A 43 -1.18 -13.93 -3.60
CA THR A 43 -2.55 -14.34 -3.26
C THR A 43 -2.83 -15.81 -3.53
N VAL A 44 -3.66 -16.43 -2.68
CA VAL A 44 -4.18 -17.79 -2.82
C VAL A 44 -5.66 -17.80 -3.23
N LEU A 45 -6.15 -18.93 -3.69
CA LEU A 45 -7.55 -19.06 -4.09
C LEU A 45 -8.51 -19.00 -2.87
N PRO A 46 -9.78 -18.58 -3.05
CA PRO A 46 -10.75 -18.43 -1.96
C PRO A 46 -11.01 -19.70 -1.13
N ARG A 47 -10.79 -20.89 -1.69
CA ARG A 47 -10.91 -22.17 -0.96
C ARG A 47 -9.89 -22.34 0.18
N GLU A 48 -8.78 -21.58 0.13
CA GLU A 48 -7.70 -21.61 1.11
C GLU A 48 -7.80 -20.47 2.13
N ARG A 49 -8.82 -19.60 2.01
CA ARG A 49 -8.98 -18.36 2.79
C ARG A 49 -8.85 -18.55 4.31
N TYR A 50 -9.34 -19.66 4.85
CA TYR A 50 -9.33 -19.94 6.29
C TYR A 50 -7.92 -20.04 6.89
N ARG A 51 -6.90 -20.30 6.06
CA ARG A 51 -5.49 -20.35 6.49
C ARG A 51 -4.77 -19.03 6.42
N VAL A 52 -5.30 -18.10 5.64
CA VAL A 52 -4.63 -16.84 5.25
C VAL A 52 -5.56 -15.64 5.48
N THR A 53 -6.48 -15.77 6.41
CA THR A 53 -7.40 -14.71 6.80
C THR A 53 -7.23 -14.42 8.29
N LEU A 54 -7.21 -13.15 8.64
CA LEU A 54 -7.20 -12.67 10.02
C LEU A 54 -8.32 -13.37 10.82
N SER A 55 -8.01 -13.94 11.97
CA SER A 55 -9.03 -14.56 12.81
C SER A 55 -9.98 -13.50 13.40
N LEU A 56 -11.18 -13.89 13.77
CA LEU A 56 -12.12 -12.98 14.45
C LEU A 56 -11.60 -12.54 15.81
N GLU A 57 -10.92 -13.43 16.52
CA GLU A 57 -10.31 -13.12 17.81
C GLU A 57 -9.23 -12.04 17.68
N GLN A 58 -8.33 -12.16 16.68
CA GLN A 58 -7.35 -11.13 16.38
C GLN A 58 -8.00 -9.82 15.94
N ALA A 59 -9.03 -9.88 15.09
CA ALA A 59 -9.77 -8.70 14.66
C ALA A 59 -10.41 -7.97 15.84
N GLN A 60 -10.98 -8.72 16.80
CA GLN A 60 -11.52 -8.17 18.04
C GLN A 60 -10.42 -7.48 18.87
N SER A 61 -9.30 -8.17 19.09
CA SER A 61 -8.16 -7.59 19.81
C SER A 61 -7.66 -6.31 19.16
N TYR A 62 -7.56 -6.26 17.82
CA TYR A 62 -7.15 -5.03 17.12
C TYR A 62 -8.21 -3.93 17.21
N ALA A 63 -9.50 -4.28 17.14
CA ALA A 63 -10.58 -3.30 17.29
C ALA A 63 -10.53 -2.58 18.65
N GLU A 64 -10.21 -3.30 19.71
CA GLU A 64 -10.05 -2.74 21.07
C GLU A 64 -8.84 -1.81 21.20
N GLN A 65 -7.85 -1.93 20.32
CA GLN A 65 -6.62 -1.13 20.32
C GLN A 65 -6.70 0.11 19.40
N LEU A 66 -7.73 0.23 18.55
CA LEU A 66 -7.87 1.38 17.64
C LEU A 66 -7.96 2.73 18.35
N PRO A 67 -8.59 2.87 19.54
CA PRO A 67 -8.55 4.13 20.28
C PRO A 67 -7.12 4.60 20.60
N ALA A 68 -6.23 3.69 21.03
CA ALA A 68 -4.84 4.03 21.29
C ALA A 68 -4.11 4.47 20.00
N LEU A 69 -4.33 3.79 18.87
CA LEU A 69 -3.79 4.24 17.58
C LEU A 69 -4.27 5.66 17.21
N ARG A 70 -5.53 5.99 17.53
CA ARG A 70 -6.07 7.33 17.28
C ARG A 70 -5.38 8.39 18.13
N GLU A 71 -5.06 8.10 19.39
CA GLU A 71 -4.30 8.96 20.29
C GLU A 71 -2.87 9.20 19.78
N PHE A 72 -2.24 8.20 19.16
CA PHE A 72 -0.95 8.33 18.45
C PHE A 72 -1.04 9.07 17.10
N GLY A 73 -2.20 9.64 16.75
CA GLY A 73 -2.37 10.48 15.58
C GLY A 73 -2.80 9.76 14.30
N VAL A 74 -3.14 8.47 14.34
CA VAL A 74 -3.71 7.77 13.18
C VAL A 74 -5.10 8.33 12.87
N GLU A 75 -5.30 8.80 11.66
CA GLU A 75 -6.55 9.42 11.19
C GLU A 75 -7.31 8.54 10.19
N ARG A 76 -6.61 7.56 9.61
CA ARG A 76 -7.17 6.74 8.53
C ARG A 76 -6.76 5.29 8.66
N VAL A 77 -7.72 4.42 8.37
CA VAL A 77 -7.50 2.98 8.29
C VAL A 77 -7.93 2.48 6.91
N SER A 78 -7.11 1.66 6.30
CA SER A 78 -7.46 0.99 5.05
C SER A 78 -7.52 -0.52 5.21
N PHE A 79 -8.47 -1.14 4.55
CA PHE A 79 -8.65 -2.58 4.50
C PHE A 79 -8.29 -3.07 3.10
N THR A 80 -7.36 -4.01 3.04
CA THR A 80 -6.77 -4.55 1.82
C THR A 80 -6.41 -6.02 2.01
N GLY A 81 -5.55 -6.55 1.17
CA GLY A 81 -5.04 -7.91 1.20
C GLY A 81 -5.05 -8.50 -0.20
N GLY A 82 -5.50 -9.74 -0.32
CA GLY A 82 -5.96 -10.28 -1.58
C GLY A 82 -7.26 -9.57 -1.97
N GLU A 83 -8.39 -10.07 -1.46
CA GLU A 83 -9.68 -9.41 -1.60
C GLU A 83 -10.35 -9.28 -0.23
N PRO A 84 -10.39 -8.09 0.38
CA PRO A 84 -10.87 -7.91 1.75
C PRO A 84 -12.35 -8.27 1.94
N LEU A 85 -13.17 -8.23 0.90
CA LEU A 85 -14.58 -8.64 0.98
C LEU A 85 -14.76 -10.17 1.08
N LEU A 86 -13.68 -10.95 1.03
CA LEU A 86 -13.70 -12.38 1.42
C LEU A 86 -13.58 -12.57 2.95
N ALA A 87 -13.31 -11.51 3.71
CA ALA A 87 -13.28 -11.46 5.18
C ALA A 87 -14.30 -10.44 5.70
N PRO A 88 -15.61 -10.63 5.40
CA PRO A 88 -16.64 -9.59 5.65
C PRO A 88 -16.87 -9.31 7.13
N GLU A 89 -16.72 -10.30 8.01
CA GLU A 89 -16.93 -10.15 9.45
C GLU A 89 -15.81 -9.33 10.07
N GLN A 90 -14.54 -9.62 9.73
CA GLN A 90 -13.38 -8.85 10.17
C GLN A 90 -13.41 -7.41 9.62
N LEU A 91 -13.79 -7.26 8.35
CA LEU A 91 -13.93 -5.96 7.71
C LEU A 91 -15.01 -5.11 8.41
N SER A 92 -16.17 -5.69 8.70
CA SER A 92 -17.26 -4.99 9.41
C SER A 92 -16.82 -4.58 10.80
N LEU A 93 -16.29 -5.51 11.59
CA LEU A 93 -15.84 -5.30 12.96
C LEU A 93 -14.80 -4.17 13.05
N LEU A 94 -13.73 -4.26 12.28
CA LEU A 94 -12.64 -3.27 12.32
C LEU A 94 -13.07 -1.90 11.77
N SER A 95 -13.92 -1.87 10.73
CA SER A 95 -14.40 -0.60 10.18
C SER A 95 -15.38 0.11 11.11
N GLU A 96 -16.22 -0.63 11.83
CA GLU A 96 -17.11 -0.09 12.87
C GLU A 96 -16.30 0.49 14.02
N ALA A 97 -15.33 -0.26 14.55
CA ALA A 97 -14.47 0.19 15.64
C ALA A 97 -13.64 1.43 15.23
N ALA A 98 -13.04 1.45 14.03
CA ALA A 98 -12.28 2.58 13.53
C ALA A 98 -13.16 3.84 13.37
N ALA A 99 -14.36 3.68 12.80
CA ALA A 99 -15.31 4.81 12.67
C ALA A 99 -15.77 5.33 14.05
N GLY A 100 -15.93 4.44 15.03
CA GLY A 100 -16.26 4.80 16.42
C GLY A 100 -15.21 5.69 17.08
N THR A 101 -13.94 5.64 16.65
CA THR A 101 -12.87 6.55 17.10
C THR A 101 -12.73 7.82 16.25
N GLY A 102 -13.58 7.99 15.24
CA GLY A 102 -13.51 9.10 14.29
C GLY A 102 -12.47 8.95 13.18
N MET A 103 -11.86 7.76 13.02
CA MET A 103 -10.98 7.47 11.90
C MET A 103 -11.78 7.24 10.62
N ARG A 104 -11.21 7.65 9.47
CA ARG A 104 -11.81 7.39 8.16
C ARG A 104 -11.42 6.00 7.65
N CYS A 105 -12.40 5.25 7.18
CA CYS A 105 -12.22 3.90 6.67
C CYS A 105 -12.21 3.87 5.15
N THR A 106 -11.23 3.19 4.58
CA THR A 106 -11.08 2.94 3.15
C THR A 106 -11.05 1.43 2.90
N VAL A 107 -11.71 0.96 1.85
CA VAL A 107 -11.53 -0.42 1.35
C VAL A 107 -10.94 -0.40 -0.05
N VAL A 108 -10.00 -1.32 -0.34
CA VAL A 108 -9.43 -1.53 -1.67
C VAL A 108 -9.92 -2.87 -2.18
N THR A 109 -10.67 -2.90 -3.28
CA THR A 109 -11.35 -4.10 -3.79
C THR A 109 -11.36 -4.19 -5.30
N ALA A 110 -11.33 -5.42 -5.82
CA ALA A 110 -11.45 -5.71 -7.25
C ALA A 110 -12.90 -5.83 -7.75
N CYS A 111 -13.89 -5.56 -6.91
CA CYS A 111 -15.32 -5.50 -7.27
C CYS A 111 -15.97 -6.83 -7.73
N HIS A 112 -15.39 -8.00 -7.45
CA HIS A 112 -15.93 -9.31 -7.83
C HIS A 112 -17.38 -9.55 -7.35
N TRP A 113 -17.82 -8.81 -6.35
CA TRP A 113 -19.14 -8.84 -5.74
C TRP A 113 -20.20 -8.02 -6.49
N ALA A 114 -19.79 -7.11 -7.39
CA ALA A 114 -20.69 -6.20 -8.12
C ALA A 114 -21.23 -6.80 -9.43
N LYS A 115 -21.63 -8.07 -9.40
CA LYS A 115 -22.16 -8.80 -10.57
C LYS A 115 -23.43 -8.16 -11.13
N THR A 116 -24.26 -7.63 -10.26
CA THR A 116 -25.51 -6.91 -10.60
C THR A 116 -25.57 -5.60 -9.80
N ARG A 117 -26.38 -4.63 -10.25
CA ARG A 117 -26.64 -3.39 -9.52
C ARG A 117 -27.17 -3.66 -8.11
N GLU A 118 -28.03 -4.66 -7.97
CA GLU A 118 -28.59 -5.05 -6.68
C GLU A 118 -27.52 -5.63 -5.75
N SER A 119 -26.66 -6.54 -6.23
CA SER A 119 -25.56 -7.08 -5.43
C SER A 119 -24.56 -6.00 -5.05
N ALA A 120 -24.25 -5.07 -5.95
CA ALA A 120 -23.39 -3.92 -5.68
C ALA A 120 -23.96 -3.06 -4.54
N ARG A 121 -25.20 -2.60 -4.66
CA ARG A 121 -25.84 -1.77 -3.64
C ARG A 121 -25.95 -2.48 -2.30
N ARG A 122 -26.34 -3.75 -2.28
CA ARG A 122 -26.41 -4.56 -1.05
C ARG A 122 -25.08 -4.65 -0.34
N THR A 123 -23.96 -4.79 -1.07
CA THR A 123 -22.62 -4.85 -0.48
C THR A 123 -22.21 -3.51 0.13
N ILE A 124 -22.47 -2.38 -0.55
CA ILE A 124 -22.20 -1.05 -0.02
C ILE A 124 -22.98 -0.80 1.29
N LEU A 125 -24.27 -1.15 1.30
CA LEU A 125 -25.13 -0.97 2.48
C LEU A 125 -24.74 -1.84 3.68
N LYS A 126 -24.12 -3.00 3.44
CA LYS A 126 -23.62 -3.88 4.52
C LYS A 126 -22.35 -3.34 5.20
N LEU A 127 -21.68 -2.38 4.60
CA LEU A 127 -20.44 -1.78 5.11
C LEU A 127 -20.61 -0.28 5.34
N PRO A 128 -21.51 0.13 6.26
CA PRO A 128 -21.89 1.54 6.45
C PRO A 128 -20.74 2.42 6.93
N HIS A 129 -19.72 1.83 7.56
CA HIS A 129 -18.57 2.53 8.12
C HIS A 129 -17.43 2.74 7.11
N ILE A 130 -17.51 2.18 5.90
CA ILE A 130 -16.57 2.45 4.82
C ILE A 130 -17.00 3.72 4.08
N GLN A 131 -16.23 4.81 4.26
CA GLN A 131 -16.48 6.08 3.60
C GLN A 131 -15.83 6.16 2.22
N ASN A 132 -14.66 5.53 2.04
CA ASN A 132 -13.89 5.61 0.81
C ASN A 132 -13.76 4.24 0.16
N TRP A 133 -14.10 4.16 -1.12
CA TRP A 133 -14.03 2.94 -1.91
C TRP A 133 -12.98 3.10 -3.01
N HIS A 134 -11.87 2.38 -2.88
CA HIS A 134 -10.86 2.28 -3.92
C HIS A 134 -11.14 1.03 -4.74
N LEU A 135 -11.59 1.22 -5.96
CA LEU A 135 -11.99 0.16 -6.87
C LEU A 135 -10.86 -0.11 -7.85
N SER A 136 -10.32 -1.33 -7.83
CA SER A 136 -9.19 -1.71 -8.68
C SER A 136 -9.70 -2.26 -10.01
N THR A 137 -9.16 -1.75 -11.11
CA THR A 137 -9.34 -2.34 -12.45
C THR A 137 -8.23 -1.85 -13.37
N ASP A 138 -7.88 -2.67 -14.33
CA ASP A 138 -6.92 -2.44 -15.40
C ASP A 138 -6.98 -3.65 -16.36
N ARG A 139 -6.14 -3.69 -17.38
CA ARG A 139 -6.11 -4.82 -18.32
C ARG A 139 -5.89 -6.17 -17.66
N PHE A 140 -5.11 -6.23 -16.54
CA PHE A 140 -4.83 -7.47 -15.82
C PHE A 140 -6.01 -7.94 -14.96
N HIS A 141 -6.84 -7.01 -14.47
CA HIS A 141 -8.09 -7.34 -13.79
C HIS A 141 -9.16 -7.78 -14.79
N GLU A 142 -9.20 -7.15 -15.97
CA GLU A 142 -10.18 -7.42 -17.02
C GLU A 142 -10.09 -8.84 -17.58
N GLU A 143 -8.94 -9.51 -17.45
CA GLU A 143 -8.80 -10.94 -17.74
C GLU A 143 -9.77 -11.81 -16.90
N PHE A 144 -10.21 -11.33 -15.75
CA PHE A 144 -11.04 -12.06 -14.78
C PHE A 144 -12.41 -11.42 -14.58
N LEU A 145 -12.49 -10.10 -14.60
CA LEU A 145 -13.68 -9.33 -14.27
C LEU A 145 -13.91 -8.19 -15.29
N PRO A 146 -15.08 -8.15 -15.93
CA PRO A 146 -15.43 -7.05 -16.81
C PRO A 146 -15.45 -5.68 -16.10
N VAL A 147 -15.08 -4.62 -16.81
CA VAL A 147 -15.07 -3.22 -16.32
C VAL A 147 -16.44 -2.80 -15.76
N GLU A 148 -17.53 -3.35 -16.26
CA GLU A 148 -18.90 -3.09 -15.81
C GLU A 148 -19.12 -3.44 -14.33
N PHE A 149 -18.32 -4.35 -13.74
CA PHE A 149 -18.40 -4.62 -12.30
C PHE A 149 -17.93 -3.41 -11.50
N VAL A 150 -16.86 -2.77 -11.94
CA VAL A 150 -16.34 -1.55 -11.32
C VAL A 150 -17.33 -0.38 -11.52
N ALA A 151 -17.91 -0.23 -12.70
CA ALA A 151 -18.90 0.80 -12.95
C ALA A 151 -20.13 0.66 -12.04
N ARG A 152 -20.67 -0.57 -11.88
CA ARG A 152 -21.78 -0.84 -10.95
C ARG A 152 -21.42 -0.60 -9.49
N ALA A 153 -20.18 -0.96 -9.08
CA ALA A 153 -19.68 -0.70 -7.74
C ALA A 153 -19.59 0.80 -7.47
N ALA A 154 -19.04 1.55 -8.43
CA ALA A 154 -18.93 3.01 -8.36
C ALA A 154 -20.30 3.69 -8.30
N GLU A 155 -21.23 3.29 -9.18
CA GLU A 155 -22.62 3.80 -9.19
C GLU A 155 -23.30 3.57 -7.84
N ALA A 156 -23.19 2.35 -7.29
CA ALA A 156 -23.77 2.02 -6.00
C ALA A 156 -23.15 2.81 -4.85
N ALA A 157 -21.82 2.96 -4.81
CA ALA A 157 -21.13 3.67 -3.75
C ALA A 157 -21.43 5.18 -3.80
N VAL A 158 -21.37 5.81 -4.97
CA VAL A 158 -21.72 7.23 -5.16
C VAL A 158 -23.19 7.48 -4.79
N GLY A 159 -24.11 6.58 -5.21
CA GLY A 159 -25.53 6.66 -4.87
C GLY A 159 -25.83 6.61 -3.39
N GLU A 160 -24.96 6.00 -2.58
CA GLU A 160 -25.04 5.96 -1.11
C GLU A 160 -24.12 7.02 -0.45
N GLY A 161 -23.67 8.04 -1.20
CA GLY A 161 -22.90 9.17 -0.69
C GLY A 161 -21.45 8.85 -0.30
N ARG A 162 -20.87 7.75 -0.86
CA ARG A 162 -19.49 7.35 -0.59
C ARG A 162 -18.53 8.02 -1.57
N THR A 163 -17.30 8.26 -1.12
CA THR A 163 -16.20 8.69 -2.01
C THR A 163 -15.65 7.48 -2.77
N VAL A 164 -15.47 7.64 -4.08
CA VAL A 164 -14.97 6.58 -4.96
C VAL A 164 -13.74 7.07 -5.72
N ILE A 165 -12.69 6.23 -5.72
CA ILE A 165 -11.52 6.37 -6.58
C ILE A 165 -11.34 5.05 -7.31
N VAL A 166 -11.28 5.09 -8.64
CA VAL A 166 -10.88 3.91 -9.44
C VAL A 166 -9.36 3.93 -9.57
N ARG A 167 -8.70 2.83 -9.19
CA ARG A 167 -7.24 2.67 -9.30
C ARG A 167 -6.93 1.80 -10.51
N MET A 168 -6.14 2.33 -11.42
CA MET A 168 -5.74 1.65 -12.65
C MET A 168 -4.23 1.53 -12.72
N ALA A 169 -3.72 0.30 -12.76
CA ALA A 169 -2.30 0.04 -12.99
C ALA A 169 -2.04 -0.09 -14.50
N VAL A 170 -1.03 0.61 -14.98
CA VAL A 170 -0.64 0.61 -16.39
C VAL A 170 0.87 0.42 -16.53
N ASN A 171 1.33 -0.05 -17.68
CA ASN A 171 2.75 -0.03 -17.99
C ASN A 171 3.24 1.43 -18.07
N SER A 172 4.53 1.64 -17.84
CA SER A 172 5.15 2.96 -17.98
C SER A 172 4.99 3.54 -19.38
N SER A 173 4.99 2.67 -20.40
CA SER A 173 4.52 2.95 -21.75
C SER A 173 3.15 2.28 -21.93
N PRO A 174 2.02 3.01 -21.81
CA PRO A 174 0.70 2.43 -21.87
C PRO A 174 0.43 1.74 -23.19
N THR A 175 -0.08 0.50 -23.12
CA THR A 175 -0.47 -0.30 -24.26
C THR A 175 -1.80 0.17 -24.85
N GLU A 176 -2.18 -0.36 -26.00
CA GLU A 176 -3.52 -0.11 -26.59
C GLU A 176 -4.63 -0.67 -25.69
N GLU A 177 -4.38 -1.80 -25.02
CA GLU A 177 -5.33 -2.38 -24.06
C GLU A 177 -5.52 -1.47 -22.84
N ASP A 178 -4.44 -0.88 -22.30
CA ASP A 178 -4.54 0.10 -21.21
C ASP A 178 -5.43 1.29 -21.61
N ARG A 179 -5.27 1.79 -22.85
CA ARG A 179 -6.09 2.90 -23.39
C ARG A 179 -7.55 2.49 -23.53
N ARG A 180 -7.80 1.30 -24.07
CA ARG A 180 -9.15 0.76 -24.23
C ARG A 180 -9.88 0.64 -22.90
N VAL A 181 -9.24 0.07 -21.88
CA VAL A 181 -9.80 -0.04 -20.53
C VAL A 181 -10.10 1.35 -19.95
N PHE A 182 -9.18 2.30 -20.09
CA PHE A 182 -9.36 3.66 -19.59
C PHE A 182 -10.54 4.37 -20.25
N GLU A 183 -10.68 4.29 -21.57
CA GLU A 183 -11.80 4.92 -22.30
C GLU A 183 -13.14 4.26 -21.95
N SER A 184 -13.15 2.94 -21.78
CA SER A 184 -14.33 2.20 -21.32
C SER A 184 -14.77 2.66 -19.92
N LEU A 185 -13.80 2.83 -18.99
CA LEU A 185 -14.07 3.37 -17.66
C LEU A 185 -14.66 4.77 -17.72
N LYS A 186 -14.02 5.68 -18.46
CA LYS A 186 -14.51 7.07 -18.58
C LYS A 186 -15.93 7.16 -19.09
N GLY A 187 -16.31 6.26 -20.01
CA GLY A 187 -17.67 6.19 -20.54
C GLY A 187 -18.71 5.59 -19.60
N SER A 188 -18.27 4.85 -18.57
CA SER A 188 -19.14 4.05 -17.71
C SER A 188 -19.25 4.55 -16.27
N LEU A 189 -18.28 5.36 -15.82
CA LEU A 189 -18.24 5.83 -14.42
C LEU A 189 -19.21 7.00 -14.19
N PRO A 190 -19.80 7.09 -12.99
CA PRO A 190 -20.54 8.28 -12.56
C PRO A 190 -19.68 9.55 -12.61
N GLY A 191 -20.30 10.69 -12.86
CA GLY A 191 -19.62 11.98 -12.86
C GLY A 191 -18.94 12.24 -11.50
N GLY A 192 -17.72 12.78 -11.55
CA GLY A 192 -16.92 13.11 -10.35
C GLY A 192 -16.09 11.95 -9.77
N VAL A 193 -16.18 10.74 -10.30
CA VAL A 193 -15.29 9.64 -9.91
C VAL A 193 -13.94 9.82 -10.60
N GLU A 194 -12.89 9.87 -9.77
CA GLU A 194 -11.50 9.97 -10.22
C GLU A 194 -10.95 8.61 -10.65
N VAL A 195 -10.20 8.59 -11.76
CA VAL A 195 -9.37 7.45 -12.16
C VAL A 195 -7.91 7.77 -11.86
N ALA A 196 -7.40 7.20 -10.77
CA ALA A 196 -6.01 7.35 -10.36
C ALA A 196 -5.14 6.30 -11.08
N ILE A 197 -4.26 6.78 -11.96
CA ILE A 197 -3.35 5.93 -12.74
C ILE A 197 -2.02 5.79 -12.02
N GLN A 198 -1.53 4.56 -11.92
CA GLN A 198 -0.23 4.24 -11.34
C GLN A 198 0.55 3.30 -12.26
N SER A 199 1.87 3.42 -12.27
CA SER A 199 2.71 2.49 -13.02
C SER A 199 2.80 1.14 -12.30
N VAL A 200 2.82 0.05 -13.07
CA VAL A 200 3.15 -1.28 -12.55
C VAL A 200 4.60 -1.29 -12.08
N SER A 201 4.84 -1.80 -10.87
CA SER A 201 6.17 -2.02 -10.31
C SER A 201 6.53 -3.49 -10.42
N LYS A 202 7.80 -3.81 -10.70
CA LYS A 202 8.31 -5.20 -10.76
C LYS A 202 8.50 -5.79 -9.36
N VAL A 203 7.38 -6.05 -8.67
CA VAL A 203 7.33 -6.66 -7.34
C VAL A 203 6.23 -7.71 -7.28
N GLY A 204 6.39 -8.73 -6.46
CA GLY A 204 5.46 -9.86 -6.38
C GLY A 204 5.36 -10.59 -7.72
N ARG A 205 4.15 -10.90 -8.19
CA ARG A 205 3.98 -11.57 -9.50
C ARG A 205 4.40 -10.72 -10.71
N ALA A 206 4.49 -9.40 -10.55
CA ALA A 206 4.94 -8.54 -11.62
C ALA A 206 6.45 -8.62 -11.89
N GLU A 207 7.24 -9.32 -11.07
CA GLU A 207 8.68 -9.52 -11.30
C GLU A 207 8.95 -10.20 -12.64
N ASP A 208 8.07 -11.12 -13.04
CA ASP A 208 8.18 -11.92 -14.28
C ASP A 208 7.54 -11.22 -15.49
N LEU A 209 6.93 -10.04 -15.32
CA LEU A 209 6.32 -9.32 -16.44
C LEU A 209 7.38 -8.66 -17.32
N ASP A 210 7.22 -8.86 -18.64
CA ASP A 210 7.95 -8.10 -19.65
C ASP A 210 7.31 -6.72 -19.80
N ILE A 211 7.76 -5.78 -18.96
CA ILE A 211 7.32 -4.39 -18.98
C ILE A 211 8.54 -3.49 -19.16
N GLU A 212 8.43 -2.59 -20.13
CA GLU A 212 9.39 -1.51 -20.26
C GLU A 212 9.29 -0.59 -19.04
N VAL A 213 10.40 -0.33 -18.41
CA VAL A 213 10.50 0.61 -17.30
C VAL A 213 11.38 1.76 -17.75
N PRO A 214 10.92 3.04 -17.65
CA PRO A 214 11.68 4.18 -18.12
C PRO A 214 13.01 4.28 -17.39
N ALA A 215 14.11 4.35 -18.13
CA ALA A 215 15.43 4.57 -17.58
C ALA A 215 15.48 5.91 -16.83
N GLY A 216 15.96 5.92 -15.60
CA GLY A 216 16.13 7.15 -14.83
C GLY A 216 16.72 6.90 -13.45
N ASN A 217 17.54 7.82 -12.97
CA ASN A 217 18.02 7.77 -11.60
C ASN A 217 16.94 8.25 -10.64
N ARG A 218 16.27 7.32 -9.97
CA ARG A 218 15.20 7.60 -9.01
C ARG A 218 15.63 7.48 -7.55
N SER A 219 16.93 7.40 -7.29
CA SER A 219 17.48 7.27 -5.93
C SER A 219 17.16 8.45 -5.01
N GLY A 220 16.97 9.65 -5.58
CA GLY A 220 16.54 10.83 -4.84
C GLY A 220 15.03 10.97 -4.64
N ILE A 221 14.21 10.02 -5.13
CA ILE A 221 12.77 10.05 -4.89
C ILE A 221 12.49 9.40 -3.53
N PRO A 222 11.85 10.12 -2.60
CA PRO A 222 11.43 9.54 -1.32
C PRO A 222 10.48 8.37 -1.50
N CYS A 223 10.50 7.45 -0.55
CA CYS A 223 9.54 6.34 -0.53
C CYS A 223 8.11 6.87 -0.39
N LEU A 224 7.24 6.51 -1.33
CA LEU A 224 5.82 6.89 -1.35
C LEU A 224 4.92 5.81 -0.71
N SER A 225 5.41 5.10 0.30
CA SER A 225 4.58 4.15 1.06
C SER A 225 3.41 4.86 1.72
N THR A 226 2.22 4.26 1.62
CA THR A 226 0.99 4.80 2.20
C THR A 226 0.84 4.52 3.69
N GLY A 227 1.79 3.88 4.33
CA GLY A 227 1.77 3.61 5.77
C GLY A 227 2.16 2.19 6.15
N MET A 228 2.11 1.92 7.44
CA MET A 228 2.30 0.59 8.03
C MET A 228 1.17 -0.36 7.62
N VAL A 229 1.50 -1.63 7.43
CA VAL A 229 0.50 -2.68 7.14
C VAL A 229 0.57 -3.78 8.19
N VAL A 230 -0.54 -4.03 8.86
CA VAL A 230 -0.74 -5.21 9.71
C VAL A 230 -1.32 -6.32 8.84
N ARG A 231 -0.64 -7.46 8.78
CA ARG A 231 -1.07 -8.61 7.98
C ARG A 231 -2.03 -9.52 8.75
N HIS A 232 -2.70 -10.38 8.01
CA HIS A 232 -3.64 -11.37 8.56
C HIS A 232 -3.03 -12.30 9.62
N ASP A 233 -1.70 -12.48 9.62
CA ASP A 233 -0.98 -13.32 10.57
C ASP A 233 -0.32 -12.51 11.71
N GLY A 234 -0.65 -11.24 11.85
CA GLY A 234 -0.10 -10.34 12.87
C GLY A 234 1.30 -9.80 12.58
N THR A 235 1.94 -10.24 11.51
CA THR A 235 3.22 -9.63 11.10
C THR A 235 2.99 -8.23 10.53
N VAL A 236 4.01 -7.38 10.66
CA VAL A 236 3.93 -5.99 10.23
C VAL A 236 4.88 -5.74 9.07
N SER A 237 4.34 -5.15 7.99
CA SER A 237 5.13 -4.67 6.87
C SER A 237 5.34 -3.15 6.98
N PRO A 238 6.53 -2.64 6.63
CA PRO A 238 6.78 -1.20 6.62
C PRO A 238 5.99 -0.46 5.54
N CYS A 239 5.47 -1.17 4.55
CA CYS A 239 4.76 -0.59 3.41
C CYS A 239 3.72 -1.55 2.82
N CYS A 240 2.84 -1.00 1.99
CA CYS A 240 1.83 -1.76 1.24
C CYS A 240 2.30 -2.17 -0.18
N SER A 241 3.60 -2.21 -0.44
CA SER A 241 4.18 -2.47 -1.75
C SER A 241 5.28 -3.55 -1.68
N SER A 242 6.49 -3.24 -2.10
CA SER A 242 7.57 -4.21 -2.35
C SER A 242 7.95 -5.11 -1.18
N LEU A 243 7.75 -4.67 0.06
CA LEU A 243 8.05 -5.47 1.25
C LEU A 243 6.82 -6.12 1.88
N ILE A 244 5.64 -6.04 1.25
CA ILE A 244 4.43 -6.62 1.84
C ILE A 244 4.50 -8.15 1.94
N ASP A 245 5.13 -8.82 0.99
CA ASP A 245 5.30 -10.27 0.98
C ASP A 245 6.66 -10.71 1.53
N GLN A 246 7.64 -9.80 1.60
CA GLN A 246 8.96 -10.11 2.13
C GLN A 246 8.94 -10.07 3.66
N ARG A 247 8.93 -11.25 4.29
CA ARG A 247 8.78 -11.39 5.74
C ARG A 247 10.09 -11.35 6.51
N ALA A 248 11.22 -11.50 5.82
CA ALA A 248 12.56 -11.50 6.41
C ALA A 248 13.60 -10.99 5.40
N GLY A 249 14.84 -10.78 5.87
CA GLY A 249 15.95 -10.38 5.01
C GLY A 249 15.98 -8.89 4.69
N HIS A 250 15.15 -8.07 5.33
CA HIS A 250 15.18 -6.61 5.25
C HIS A 250 15.24 -5.99 6.67
N PRO A 251 15.68 -4.72 6.83
CA PRO A 251 15.93 -4.13 8.16
C PRO A 251 14.66 -3.78 8.95
N PHE A 252 13.48 -3.74 8.31
CA PHE A 252 12.23 -3.29 8.93
C PHE A 252 11.47 -4.46 9.55
N GLN A 253 12.10 -5.13 10.53
CA GLN A 253 11.49 -6.22 11.28
C GLN A 253 10.92 -5.66 12.59
N TYR A 254 9.61 -5.42 12.58
CA TYR A 254 8.89 -4.98 13.78
C TYR A 254 8.36 -6.20 14.54
N GLU A 255 8.20 -6.04 15.84
CA GLU A 255 7.51 -7.04 16.64
C GLU A 255 6.08 -7.23 16.11
N ARG A 256 5.55 -8.45 16.28
CA ARG A 256 4.19 -8.74 15.84
C ARG A 256 3.19 -7.88 16.60
N ALA A 257 2.20 -7.35 15.89
CA ALA A 257 1.18 -6.49 16.48
C ALA A 257 0.35 -7.17 17.59
N GLU A 258 0.29 -8.51 17.58
CA GLU A 258 -0.35 -9.32 18.63
C GLU A 258 0.43 -9.30 19.93
N THR A 259 1.75 -9.20 19.87
CA THR A 259 2.65 -9.27 21.05
C THR A 259 2.92 -7.87 21.59
N ALA A 260 3.36 -6.95 20.74
CA ALA A 260 3.70 -5.58 21.15
C ALA A 260 2.48 -4.66 21.31
N GLY A 261 1.38 -4.98 20.64
CA GLY A 261 0.25 -4.06 20.49
C GLY A 261 0.36 -3.16 19.25
N LEU A 262 -0.78 -2.65 18.78
CA LEU A 262 -0.84 -1.82 17.57
C LEU A 262 -0.17 -0.46 17.77
N ALA A 263 -0.36 0.16 18.92
CA ALA A 263 0.15 1.50 19.21
C ALA A 263 1.68 1.49 19.31
N GLU A 264 2.24 0.56 20.06
CA GLU A 264 3.68 0.38 20.24
C GLU A 264 4.37 0.00 18.92
N THR A 265 3.74 -0.88 18.13
CA THR A 265 4.24 -1.24 16.80
C THR A 265 4.24 -0.04 15.85
N TYR A 266 3.18 0.76 15.89
CA TYR A 266 3.08 1.98 15.09
C TYR A 266 4.12 3.02 15.51
N GLU A 267 4.34 3.21 16.80
CA GLU A 267 5.38 4.08 17.34
C GLU A 267 6.77 3.62 16.87
N ALA A 268 7.08 2.32 16.98
CA ALA A 268 8.34 1.75 16.49
C ALA A 268 8.53 1.98 14.98
N TRP A 269 7.46 1.82 14.18
CA TRP A 269 7.47 2.11 12.75
C TRP A 269 7.71 3.60 12.46
N GLN A 270 7.07 4.49 13.20
CA GLN A 270 7.24 5.94 13.08
C GLN A 270 8.63 6.41 13.53
N ALA A 271 9.20 5.77 14.54
CA ALA A 271 10.49 6.14 15.11
C ALA A 271 11.71 5.58 14.35
N ASP A 272 11.49 4.63 13.42
CA ASP A 272 12.57 3.96 12.69
C ASP A 272 13.43 4.95 11.88
N PRO A 273 14.71 5.19 12.23
CA PRO A 273 15.51 6.22 11.59
C PRO A 273 15.84 5.92 10.14
N LEU A 274 16.00 4.64 9.78
CA LEU A 274 16.26 4.23 8.41
C LEU A 274 15.02 4.45 7.53
N LEU A 275 13.84 4.11 8.04
CA LEU A 275 12.57 4.35 7.32
C LEU A 275 12.31 5.86 7.18
N ARG A 276 12.54 6.64 8.24
CA ARG A 276 12.45 8.11 8.20
C ARG A 276 13.35 8.70 7.13
N LEU A 277 14.59 8.23 7.03
CA LEU A 277 15.55 8.69 6.01
C LEU A 277 15.02 8.42 4.59
N ILE A 278 14.60 7.18 4.32
CA ILE A 278 14.07 6.79 3.00
C ILE A 278 12.80 7.60 2.64
N ARG A 279 11.94 7.86 3.61
CA ARG A 279 10.71 8.61 3.40
C ARG A 279 10.91 10.11 3.26
N SER A 280 12.01 10.66 3.81
CA SER A 280 12.30 12.09 3.74
C SER A 280 13.11 12.48 2.50
N VAL A 281 14.17 11.72 2.19
CA VAL A 281 15.14 12.09 1.14
C VAL A 281 15.38 10.99 0.10
N GLY A 282 14.79 9.83 0.23
CA GLY A 282 14.97 8.71 -0.68
C GLY A 282 16.21 7.86 -0.39
N PHE A 283 16.67 7.15 -1.40
CA PHE A 283 17.71 6.13 -1.26
C PHE A 283 19.14 6.64 -1.53
N GLY A 284 19.30 7.89 -1.96
CA GLY A 284 20.61 8.45 -2.30
C GLY A 284 21.67 8.28 -1.19
N PRO A 285 21.40 8.66 0.06
CA PRO A 285 22.33 8.46 1.17
C PRO A 285 22.71 6.98 1.38
N LEU A 286 21.75 6.07 1.29
CA LEU A 286 21.98 4.65 1.45
C LEU A 286 22.90 4.08 0.37
N LEU A 287 22.66 4.47 -0.88
CA LEU A 287 23.50 4.05 -2.01
C LEU A 287 24.93 4.59 -1.90
N ASN A 288 25.12 5.79 -1.34
CA ASN A 288 26.45 6.31 -1.06
C ASN A 288 27.17 5.47 -0.01
N TRP A 289 26.49 5.13 1.09
CA TRP A 289 27.06 4.28 2.12
C TRP A 289 27.38 2.87 1.61
N VAL A 290 26.48 2.29 0.82
CA VAL A 290 26.75 0.99 0.17
C VAL A 290 27.99 1.08 -0.74
N ARG A 291 28.16 2.16 -1.51
CA ARG A 291 29.34 2.34 -2.37
C ARG A 291 30.64 2.42 -1.58
N GLU A 292 30.59 3.00 -0.39
CA GLU A 292 31.75 3.06 0.52
C GLU A 292 32.08 1.70 1.13
N ASP A 293 31.04 0.92 1.55
CA ASP A 293 31.24 -0.34 2.29
C ASP A 293 31.42 -1.54 1.35
N ASP A 294 30.75 -1.52 0.20
CA ASP A 294 30.68 -2.62 -0.77
C ASP A 294 30.50 -2.06 -2.19
N PRO A 295 31.60 -1.61 -2.81
CA PRO A 295 31.55 -1.01 -4.16
C PRO A 295 31.05 -1.96 -5.26
N ASP A 296 31.08 -3.29 -5.01
CA ASP A 296 30.62 -4.31 -5.93
C ASP A 296 29.16 -4.76 -5.67
N HIS A 297 28.44 -4.01 -4.84
CA HIS A 297 27.03 -4.33 -4.53
C HIS A 297 26.16 -4.25 -5.78
N PRO A 298 25.35 -5.29 -6.10
CA PRO A 298 24.56 -5.34 -7.33
C PRO A 298 23.61 -4.15 -7.54
N VAL A 299 23.10 -3.55 -6.45
CA VAL A 299 22.22 -2.37 -6.54
C VAL A 299 22.88 -1.16 -7.18
N LEU A 300 24.21 -1.07 -7.15
CA LEU A 300 24.97 0.06 -7.73
C LEU A 300 25.12 -0.03 -9.25
N THR A 301 25.04 -1.26 -9.80
CA THR A 301 25.16 -1.51 -11.23
C THR A 301 23.80 -1.67 -11.92
N SER A 302 22.73 -1.93 -11.15
CA SER A 302 21.37 -1.92 -11.66
C SER A 302 20.95 -0.47 -11.96
N VAL A 303 20.17 -0.27 -13.03
CA VAL A 303 19.48 1.01 -13.28
C VAL A 303 18.09 0.87 -12.68
N PRO A 304 17.88 1.32 -11.44
CA PRO A 304 16.59 1.12 -10.80
C PRO A 304 15.55 2.08 -11.37
N ASP A 305 14.47 1.52 -11.82
CA ASP A 305 13.38 2.23 -12.49
C ASP A 305 12.34 2.79 -11.52
N HIS A 306 12.28 2.18 -10.33
CA HIS A 306 11.35 2.58 -9.27
C HIS A 306 12.06 2.54 -7.91
N PRO A 307 11.73 3.43 -6.96
CA PRO A 307 12.28 3.37 -5.60
C PRO A 307 12.15 2.02 -4.91
N CYS A 308 11.11 1.25 -5.23
CA CYS A 308 10.93 -0.10 -4.71
C CYS A 308 12.00 -1.09 -5.19
N ASP A 309 12.50 -0.93 -6.42
CA ASP A 309 13.55 -1.80 -6.97
C ASP A 309 14.87 -1.55 -6.23
N ILE A 310 15.16 -0.29 -5.89
CA ILE A 310 16.31 0.04 -5.04
C ILE A 310 16.12 -0.60 -3.66
N CYS A 311 14.94 -0.43 -3.06
CA CYS A 311 14.62 -0.96 -1.76
C CYS A 311 14.83 -2.48 -1.70
N THR A 312 14.20 -3.25 -2.60
CA THR A 312 14.36 -4.70 -2.63
C THR A 312 15.78 -5.13 -3.01
N GLY A 313 16.42 -4.40 -3.94
CA GLY A 313 17.80 -4.66 -4.37
C GLY A 313 18.82 -4.55 -3.24
N LEU A 314 18.65 -3.55 -2.35
CA LEU A 314 19.54 -3.35 -1.20
C LEU A 314 19.56 -4.57 -0.26
N TRP A 315 18.42 -5.19 -0.03
CA TRP A 315 18.29 -6.26 0.96
C TRP A 315 18.63 -7.65 0.42
N LYS A 316 18.87 -7.81 -0.88
CA LYS A 316 19.27 -9.09 -1.49
C LYS A 316 20.67 -9.54 -1.07
N ARG A 317 21.55 -8.61 -0.66
CA ARG A 317 22.91 -8.95 -0.22
C ARG A 317 22.98 -9.04 1.31
N PRO A 318 23.41 -10.20 1.85
CA PRO A 318 23.57 -10.38 3.29
C PRO A 318 24.49 -9.32 3.91
N GLY A 319 24.16 -8.84 5.09
CA GLY A 319 24.95 -7.85 5.83
C GLY A 319 24.65 -6.39 5.49
N THR A 320 24.00 -6.10 4.35
CA THR A 320 23.67 -4.71 3.96
C THR A 320 22.69 -4.07 4.94
N ALA A 321 21.68 -4.82 5.38
CA ALA A 321 20.68 -4.32 6.31
C ALA A 321 21.32 -3.90 7.65
N GLU A 322 22.21 -4.72 8.20
CA GLU A 322 22.92 -4.47 9.45
C GLU A 322 23.89 -3.28 9.33
N SER A 323 24.66 -3.21 8.23
CA SER A 323 25.57 -2.09 7.96
C SER A 323 24.81 -0.76 7.89
N LEU A 324 23.77 -0.66 7.07
CA LEU A 324 22.99 0.56 6.90
C LEU A 324 22.25 0.97 8.18
N ARG A 325 21.75 0.00 8.95
CA ARG A 325 21.11 0.28 10.24
C ARG A 325 22.13 0.83 11.22
N SER A 326 23.30 0.22 11.34
CA SER A 326 24.39 0.70 12.21
C SER A 326 24.78 2.16 11.89
N ARG A 327 24.86 2.52 10.60
CA ARG A 327 25.15 3.91 10.19
C ARG A 327 24.02 4.87 10.54
N CYS A 328 22.76 4.46 10.37
CA CYS A 328 21.59 5.25 10.77
C CYS A 328 21.51 5.47 12.28
N ASP A 329 21.96 4.52 13.07
CA ASP A 329 21.90 4.57 14.55
C ASP A 329 23.00 5.42 15.18
N THR A 330 23.96 5.93 14.39
CA THR A 330 24.93 6.91 14.91
C THR A 330 24.22 8.20 15.33
N GLU A 331 24.65 8.80 16.46
CA GLU A 331 24.02 9.98 17.05
C GLU A 331 23.88 11.14 16.04
N GLY A 332 24.93 11.39 15.25
CA GLY A 332 24.93 12.46 14.25
C GLY A 332 23.91 12.25 13.14
N VAL A 333 23.74 11.02 12.66
CA VAL A 333 22.74 10.68 11.62
C VAL A 333 21.35 10.72 12.22
N ARG A 334 21.12 10.10 13.39
CA ARG A 334 19.81 10.11 14.06
C ARG A 334 19.28 11.52 14.27
N ARG A 335 20.11 12.44 14.75
CA ARG A 335 19.73 13.85 14.94
C ARG A 335 19.33 14.51 13.61
N LYS A 336 20.15 14.38 12.57
CA LYS A 336 19.83 14.95 11.24
C LYS A 336 18.56 14.36 10.65
N VAL A 337 18.35 13.06 10.79
CA VAL A 337 17.14 12.39 10.31
C VAL A 337 15.92 12.88 11.08
N ALA A 338 16.00 13.09 12.38
CA ALA A 338 14.92 13.64 13.20
C ALA A 338 14.57 15.06 12.75
N GLU A 339 15.55 15.95 12.59
CA GLU A 339 15.37 17.34 12.12
C GLU A 339 14.69 17.38 10.72
N LEU A 340 15.14 16.52 9.80
CA LEU A 340 14.52 16.38 8.47
C LEU A 340 13.09 15.87 8.55
N TYR A 341 12.86 14.88 9.39
CA TYR A 341 11.54 14.29 9.57
C TYR A 341 10.55 15.33 10.12
N GLU A 342 10.91 16.09 11.12
CA GLU A 342 10.11 17.18 11.65
C GLU A 342 9.80 18.23 10.58
N THR A 343 10.78 18.58 9.73
CA THR A 343 10.58 19.51 8.63
C THR A 343 9.57 18.98 7.60
N VAL A 344 9.64 17.70 7.26
CA VAL A 344 8.79 17.07 6.22
C VAL A 344 7.40 16.76 6.76
N PHE A 345 7.31 16.18 7.97
CA PHE A 345 6.07 15.63 8.50
C PHE A 345 5.37 16.55 9.50
N GLY A 346 6.07 17.54 10.03
CA GLY A 346 5.63 18.41 11.12
C GLY A 346 5.83 17.75 12.48
N THR A 347 5.87 18.57 13.55
CA THR A 347 5.80 18.09 14.92
C THR A 347 4.46 17.41 15.14
N SER A 348 4.46 16.23 15.69
CA SER A 348 3.27 15.51 16.19
C SER A 348 2.61 16.27 17.33
#